data_126728488cb237274a222cebe9ef7f0a
#
_entry.id   126728488cb237274a222cebe9ef7f0a
#
_cell.length_a   1.000
_cell.length_b   1.000
_cell.length_c   1.000
_cell.angle_alpha   90.00
_cell.angle_beta   90.00
_cell.angle_gamma   90.00
#
_symmetry.space_group_name_H-M   'P 1'
#
loop_
_entity.id
_entity.type
_entity.pdbx_description
1 polymer ?
#
loop_
_entity_poly.entity_id
_entity_poly.type
_entity_poly.pdbx_seq_one_letter_code
_entity_poly.pdbx_strand_id
1 'polypeptide(L)'
;MIKKVHHRRWTHYVILYMGGVVVCAMLLLCAVWILPAQLYSALNENRSIASNAASYAARPASSTGPVRELTRFAVIGDYGVSEPDAKRVADLVKSWQPDFIVTTGDNNYEKGLAEDMDPHIGAYYRSYIAPYLGRLDGQNSGEATQVNRFFPSLGNHDWESMNCSDGLCTGPYLDYFTLPGNERYYSLARGSVRIFVLDSDPHEPEGITPLSNQAMWLRDALENSTATWNLAITHHAPFSSGSRHGSHKEMQWPYAQWGIDAVLSGHDHIYERLELGGVTYFVNGLGGKSRHPFRLDLFKGSQFTYNSDYGAMLVEADDAQITFQFVNPDNEVVDTATLYATATPTPPVPSDAQLIDIRIASAADHLIEQAATGVISYPLGELVTDANMRTYLAGGRFPNVQIPPCATILSASIEFAAAETSDKLPALISIFGENSVNVAPFDMTPYNLSHRAKTSHNVSWNIGAQWETVGESHWTPDLTPIVQEIVSQPGWVSGNALAFFFSGAGDRSVVAYNMQPLAAPRLVIHFEPLADESEPAPAGTIPILSNHQIYLPITAVQYCN
;
A
#
# COMPACT_ATOMS: atom_id res chain seq x y z
N MET A 1 33.79 44.31 -48.05
CA MET A 1 32.93 44.33 -49.24
C MET A 1 31.73 43.53 -48.95
N ILE A 2 30.68 44.12 -48.47
CA ILE A 2 29.44 44.58 -49.08
C ILE A 2 28.84 43.57 -50.05
N LYS A 3 27.68 42.99 -49.63
CA LYS A 3 26.42 43.17 -50.34
C LYS A 3 25.22 42.72 -49.45
N LYS A 4 24.41 43.74 -49.07
CA LYS A 4 22.97 43.64 -48.78
C LYS A 4 22.23 43.30 -50.07
N VAL A 5 21.05 42.65 -49.94
CA VAL A 5 19.85 42.74 -50.78
C VAL A 5 19.01 41.47 -50.36
N HIS A 6 17.80 41.40 -49.93
CA HIS A 6 16.53 42.05 -50.01
C HIS A 6 15.57 41.44 -48.98
N HIS A 7 15.16 42.26 -48.04
CA HIS A 7 13.87 42.09 -47.37
C HIS A 7 12.83 42.91 -48.14
N ARG A 8 11.83 42.29 -48.69
CA ARG A 8 10.47 42.82 -48.95
C ARG A 8 9.67 41.88 -49.82
N ARG A 9 8.69 41.17 -49.18
CA ARG A 9 7.43 40.73 -49.76
C ARG A 9 6.83 39.55 -48.99
N TRP A 10 6.49 39.71 -47.72
CA TRP A 10 5.68 38.74 -47.00
C TRP A 10 4.72 39.38 -45.96
N THR A 11 4.46 40.68 -46.05
CA THR A 11 3.66 41.39 -45.03
C THR A 11 2.21 41.64 -45.45
N HIS A 12 1.75 41.17 -46.58
CA HIS A 12 0.40 41.50 -47.06
C HIS A 12 -0.58 40.30 -47.08
N TYR A 13 -0.14 39.09 -46.80
CA TYR A 13 -1.04 37.93 -46.75
C TYR A 13 -1.48 37.49 -45.34
N VAL A 14 -0.86 38.00 -44.29
CA VAL A 14 -1.19 37.64 -42.90
C VAL A 14 -2.34 38.48 -42.32
N ILE A 15 -2.57 39.71 -42.89
CA ILE A 15 -3.60 40.62 -42.36
C ILE A 15 -5.03 40.29 -42.86
N LEU A 16 -5.16 39.56 -43.95
CA LEU A 16 -6.50 39.17 -44.48
C LEU A 16 -7.05 37.86 -43.90
N TYR A 17 -6.24 37.07 -43.22
CA TYR A 17 -6.70 35.81 -42.60
C TYR A 17 -7.12 35.97 -41.14
N MET A 18 -6.67 36.99 -40.45
CA MET A 18 -7.04 37.29 -39.06
C MET A 18 -8.34 38.08 -38.92
N GLY A 19 -8.78 38.78 -39.98
CA GLY A 19 -10.05 39.52 -39.99
C GLY A 19 -11.29 38.66 -40.15
N GLY A 20 -11.19 37.48 -40.76
CA GLY A 20 -12.30 36.55 -41.00
C GLY A 20 -12.67 35.68 -39.80
N VAL A 21 -11.71 35.39 -38.94
CA VAL A 21 -11.91 34.50 -37.76
C VAL A 21 -12.54 35.28 -36.59
N VAL A 22 -12.27 36.57 -36.48
CA VAL A 22 -12.82 37.40 -35.37
C VAL A 22 -14.29 37.75 -35.62
N VAL A 23 -14.75 37.85 -36.86
CA VAL A 23 -16.16 38.14 -37.17
C VAL A 23 -17.05 36.89 -36.99
N CYS A 24 -16.54 35.69 -37.27
CA CYS A 24 -17.27 34.45 -36.99
C CYS A 24 -17.38 34.09 -35.48
N ALA A 25 -16.36 34.48 -34.69
CA ALA A 25 -16.39 34.24 -33.23
C ALA A 25 -17.35 35.19 -32.51
N MET A 26 -17.54 36.42 -33.01
CA MET A 26 -18.54 37.35 -32.42
C MET A 26 -19.98 37.03 -32.79
N LEU A 27 -20.25 36.38 -33.91
CA LEU A 27 -21.61 35.95 -34.27
C LEU A 27 -22.05 34.68 -33.58
N LEU A 28 -21.13 33.84 -33.10
CA LEU A 28 -21.45 32.65 -32.28
C LEU A 28 -21.64 32.98 -30.78
N LEU A 29 -21.10 34.09 -30.30
CA LEU A 29 -21.31 34.53 -28.91
C LEU A 29 -22.61 35.31 -28.73
N CYS A 30 -23.27 35.83 -29.77
CA CYS A 30 -24.56 36.48 -29.67
C CYS A 30 -25.76 35.51 -29.73
N ALA A 31 -25.57 34.27 -30.14
CA ALA A 31 -26.64 33.26 -30.21
C ALA A 31 -26.89 32.50 -28.90
N VAL A 32 -26.03 32.65 -27.89
CA VAL A 32 -26.15 31.93 -26.59
C VAL A 32 -26.83 32.75 -25.50
N TRP A 33 -27.16 34.03 -25.77
CA TRP A 33 -27.74 34.95 -24.76
C TRP A 33 -29.20 35.28 -24.94
N ILE A 34 -29.98 34.58 -25.79
CA ILE A 34 -31.40 34.74 -25.90
C ILE A 34 -32.09 33.36 -25.75
N LEU A 35 -32.08 32.82 -24.54
CA LEU A 35 -33.05 31.84 -24.07
C LEU A 35 -33.84 32.49 -22.95
N PRO A 36 -35.18 32.45 -23.01
CA PRO A 36 -36.01 33.31 -22.18
C PRO A 36 -36.00 32.87 -20.73
N ALA A 37 -36.01 33.88 -19.85
CA ALA A 37 -36.10 33.79 -18.40
C ALA A 37 -37.38 33.10 -17.84
N GLN A 38 -38.10 32.40 -18.69
CA GLN A 38 -39.34 31.69 -18.30
C GLN A 38 -39.14 30.22 -17.93
N LEU A 39 -37.95 29.66 -18.08
CA LEU A 39 -37.65 28.27 -17.66
C LEU A 39 -36.97 28.21 -16.28
N TYR A 40 -36.60 29.35 -15.69
CA TYR A 40 -36.00 29.43 -14.35
C TYR A 40 -36.98 29.57 -13.22
N SER A 41 -38.25 29.92 -13.52
CA SER A 41 -39.31 30.06 -12.50
C SER A 41 -40.07 28.76 -12.22
N ALA A 42 -40.01 27.77 -13.10
CA ALA A 42 -40.77 26.52 -12.95
C ALA A 42 -40.05 25.44 -12.11
N LEU A 43 -38.76 25.63 -11.76
CA LEU A 43 -38.00 24.69 -10.94
C LEU A 43 -37.80 25.14 -9.47
N ASN A 44 -38.25 26.33 -9.11
CA ASN A 44 -38.07 26.88 -7.75
C ASN A 44 -39.34 26.96 -6.92
N GLU A 45 -40.49 26.49 -7.38
CA GLU A 45 -41.76 26.56 -6.60
C GLU A 45 -42.09 25.29 -5.78
N ASN A 46 -41.19 24.32 -5.67
CA ASN A 46 -41.42 23.15 -4.81
C ASN A 46 -40.36 22.93 -3.73
N ARG A 47 -39.79 24.01 -3.18
CA ARG A 47 -39.00 23.96 -1.95
C ARG A 47 -39.40 25.11 -1.00
N SER A 48 -40.62 25.11 -0.56
CA SER A 48 -40.99 25.81 0.66
C SER A 48 -41.33 24.75 1.72
N ILE A 49 -40.41 24.54 2.62
CA ILE A 49 -40.49 24.62 4.07
C ILE A 49 -41.37 23.59 4.75
N ALA A 50 -40.72 22.73 5.43
CA ALA A 50 -41.17 22.37 6.78
C ALA A 50 -39.99 22.51 7.72
N SER A 51 -39.85 23.67 8.35
CA SER A 51 -39.17 23.79 9.64
C SER A 51 -39.99 22.99 10.65
N ASN A 52 -39.57 21.78 10.96
CA ASN A 52 -40.06 21.06 12.12
C ASN A 52 -38.89 20.84 13.05
N ALA A 53 -38.85 21.63 14.10
CA ALA A 53 -38.23 21.26 15.35
C ALA A 53 -38.83 19.92 15.80
N ALA A 54 -38.23 18.82 15.42
CA ALA A 54 -38.54 17.50 15.93
C ALA A 54 -37.81 17.34 17.26
N SER A 55 -38.62 17.50 18.34
CA SER A 55 -38.33 16.99 19.66
C SER A 55 -37.69 15.61 19.59
N TYR A 56 -36.65 15.41 20.36
CA TYR A 56 -36.07 14.09 20.66
C TYR A 56 -37.17 13.21 21.29
N ALA A 57 -37.86 12.45 20.46
CA ALA A 57 -38.66 11.33 20.92
C ALA A 57 -37.77 10.10 20.98
N ALA A 58 -37.69 9.51 22.15
CA ALA A 58 -37.00 8.27 22.41
C ALA A 58 -37.36 7.20 21.35
N ARG A 59 -36.36 6.69 20.67
CA ARG A 59 -36.46 5.61 19.69
C ARG A 59 -36.89 4.34 20.42
N PRO A 60 -37.87 3.58 19.95
CA PRO A 60 -38.21 2.31 20.57
C PRO A 60 -37.08 1.33 20.35
N ALA A 61 -36.58 0.72 21.41
CA ALA A 61 -35.66 -0.36 21.41
C ALA A 61 -36.34 -1.60 20.80
N SER A 62 -35.96 -1.97 19.56
CA SER A 62 -35.96 -3.37 19.10
C SER A 62 -35.40 -3.48 17.68
N SER A 63 -34.11 -3.72 17.57
CA SER A 63 -33.53 -4.58 16.53
C SER A 63 -32.35 -5.30 17.19
N THR A 64 -32.52 -6.59 17.43
CA THR A 64 -31.48 -7.49 17.91
C THR A 64 -30.49 -7.83 16.78
N GLY A 65 -29.88 -6.82 16.17
CA GLY A 65 -28.66 -6.98 15.40
C GLY A 65 -27.45 -6.77 16.33
N PRO A 66 -26.31 -7.37 16.05
CA PRO A 66 -25.10 -7.09 16.82
C PRO A 66 -24.87 -5.58 16.84
N VAL A 67 -24.62 -5.03 18.03
CA VAL A 67 -24.22 -3.64 18.18
C VAL A 67 -22.90 -3.49 17.44
N ARG A 68 -22.89 -2.81 16.28
CA ARG A 68 -21.65 -2.50 15.56
C ARG A 68 -20.88 -1.51 16.41
N GLU A 69 -19.66 -1.88 16.75
CA GLU A 69 -18.75 -1.00 17.46
C GLU A 69 -18.27 0.08 16.49
N LEU A 70 -18.71 1.31 16.71
CA LEU A 70 -18.30 2.46 15.91
C LEU A 70 -16.97 2.98 16.45
N THR A 71 -15.94 2.96 15.63
CA THR A 71 -14.65 3.59 15.92
C THR A 71 -14.67 5.02 15.41
N ARG A 72 -14.42 6.00 16.29
CA ARG A 72 -14.40 7.43 15.96
C ARG A 72 -13.02 8.01 16.29
N PHE A 73 -12.35 8.62 15.33
CA PHE A 73 -11.06 9.25 15.57
C PHE A 73 -10.88 10.53 14.77
N ALA A 74 -9.92 11.35 15.20
CA ALA A 74 -9.55 12.58 14.52
C ALA A 74 -8.19 12.42 13.83
N VAL A 75 -8.02 13.08 12.68
CA VAL A 75 -6.72 13.22 12.00
C VAL A 75 -6.41 14.69 11.84
N ILE A 76 -5.23 15.10 12.30
CA ILE A 76 -4.71 16.48 12.21
C ILE A 76 -3.31 16.46 11.60
N GLY A 77 -2.93 17.50 10.86
CA GLY A 77 -1.58 17.64 10.31
C GLY A 77 -1.10 19.07 10.33
N ASP A 78 0.21 19.27 10.38
CA ASP A 78 0.82 20.61 10.27
C ASP A 78 0.26 21.61 11.32
N TYR A 79 0.13 21.14 12.55
CA TYR A 79 -0.58 21.83 13.62
C TYR A 79 0.33 22.37 14.73
N GLY A 80 1.61 21.97 14.76
CA GLY A 80 2.55 22.15 15.88
C GLY A 80 3.01 23.59 16.11
N VAL A 81 2.09 24.52 16.34
CA VAL A 81 2.35 25.94 16.61
C VAL A 81 1.50 26.47 17.77
N SER A 82 2.00 27.48 18.50
CA SER A 82 1.25 28.19 19.54
C SER A 82 0.45 29.36 18.98
N GLU A 83 -0.34 29.12 17.94
CA GLU A 83 -1.12 30.16 17.25
C GLU A 83 -2.63 30.00 17.50
N PRO A 84 -3.43 31.09 17.37
CA PRO A 84 -4.87 31.04 17.60
C PRO A 84 -5.59 30.03 16.71
N ASP A 85 -5.14 29.84 15.48
CA ASP A 85 -5.77 28.90 14.53
C ASP A 85 -5.54 27.44 14.91
N ALA A 86 -4.32 27.07 15.38
CA ALA A 86 -4.04 25.76 15.94
C ALA A 86 -4.93 25.47 17.17
N LYS A 87 -5.19 26.49 18.00
CA LYS A 87 -6.13 26.38 19.12
C LYS A 87 -7.56 26.15 18.66
N ARG A 88 -8.03 26.87 17.62
CA ARG A 88 -9.38 26.66 17.04
C ARG A 88 -9.57 25.24 16.56
N VAL A 89 -8.57 24.69 15.85
CA VAL A 89 -8.58 23.30 15.38
C VAL A 89 -8.56 22.32 16.55
N ALA A 90 -7.72 22.57 17.57
CA ALA A 90 -7.66 21.71 18.74
C ALA A 90 -8.99 21.70 19.53
N ASP A 91 -9.65 22.83 19.67
CA ASP A 91 -10.95 22.93 20.32
C ASP A 91 -12.04 22.21 19.51
N LEU A 92 -12.02 22.32 18.19
CA LEU A 92 -12.88 21.55 17.28
C LEU A 92 -12.70 20.05 17.49
N VAL A 93 -11.46 19.54 17.37
CA VAL A 93 -11.13 18.12 17.54
C VAL A 93 -11.59 17.58 18.90
N LYS A 94 -11.34 18.30 19.98
CA LYS A 94 -11.78 17.91 21.33
C LYS A 94 -13.30 17.91 21.48
N SER A 95 -14.02 18.79 20.76
CA SER A 95 -15.48 18.84 20.79
C SER A 95 -16.14 17.55 20.27
N TRP A 96 -15.47 16.83 19.36
CA TRP A 96 -15.92 15.55 18.83
C TRP A 96 -15.77 14.38 19.82
N GLN A 97 -14.95 14.54 20.87
CA GLN A 97 -14.61 13.49 21.83
C GLN A 97 -14.14 12.20 21.14
N PRO A 98 -13.12 12.27 20.27
CA PRO A 98 -12.66 11.11 19.53
C PRO A 98 -12.08 10.04 20.49
N ASP A 99 -12.19 8.77 20.10
CA ASP A 99 -11.57 7.67 20.84
C ASP A 99 -10.06 7.84 20.91
N PHE A 100 -9.46 8.33 19.80
CA PHE A 100 -8.04 8.66 19.69
C PHE A 100 -7.79 9.71 18.60
N ILE A 101 -6.59 10.25 18.57
CA ILE A 101 -6.11 11.21 17.56
C ILE A 101 -4.90 10.62 16.86
N VAL A 102 -4.82 10.76 15.54
CA VAL A 102 -3.66 10.46 14.72
C VAL A 102 -3.17 11.75 14.08
N THR A 103 -1.86 11.91 13.88
CA THR A 103 -1.36 13.08 13.16
C THR A 103 -0.66 12.71 11.86
N THR A 104 -0.68 13.60 10.88
CA THR A 104 0.06 13.46 9.63
C THR A 104 1.42 14.19 9.65
N GLY A 105 1.99 14.38 10.83
CA GLY A 105 3.33 14.96 10.99
C GLY A 105 3.35 16.48 11.21
N ASP A 106 4.56 17.00 11.31
CA ASP A 106 4.87 18.37 11.69
C ASP A 106 4.19 18.76 13.00
N ASN A 107 4.50 17.98 14.02
CA ASN A 107 3.92 18.12 15.35
C ASN A 107 4.51 19.30 16.10
N ASN A 108 5.70 19.80 15.69
CA ASN A 108 6.42 20.83 16.42
C ASN A 108 7.28 21.72 15.51
N TYR A 109 6.76 22.89 15.11
CA TYR A 109 7.49 23.89 14.34
C TYR A 109 8.38 24.77 15.24
N GLU A 110 9.50 25.45 14.76
CA GLU A 110 9.98 25.32 13.34
C GLU A 110 11.00 24.15 13.22
N LYS A 111 11.56 23.67 14.35
CA LYS A 111 12.72 22.77 14.39
C LYS A 111 12.55 21.56 15.32
N GLY A 112 11.34 21.24 15.70
CA GLY A 112 11.10 20.11 16.59
C GLY A 112 11.78 20.21 17.98
N LEU A 113 12.04 21.44 18.50
CA LEU A 113 12.80 21.64 19.73
C LEU A 113 12.06 21.14 20.97
N ALA A 114 12.78 20.62 21.94
CA ALA A 114 12.20 20.08 23.19
C ALA A 114 11.41 21.11 23.99
N GLU A 115 11.86 22.37 24.00
CA GLU A 115 11.20 23.47 24.70
C GLU A 115 9.84 23.85 24.10
N ASP A 116 9.61 23.53 22.81
CA ASP A 116 8.38 23.88 22.08
C ASP A 116 7.33 22.76 22.13
N MET A 117 7.71 21.51 22.50
CA MET A 117 6.78 20.36 22.52
C MET A 117 5.54 20.62 23.37
N ASP A 118 5.73 21.08 24.61
CA ASP A 118 4.61 21.36 25.49
C ASP A 118 3.73 22.55 25.07
N PRO A 119 4.29 23.71 24.70
CA PRO A 119 3.51 24.81 24.18
C PRO A 119 2.70 24.47 22.91
N HIS A 120 3.24 23.66 22.02
CA HIS A 120 2.64 23.34 20.74
C HIS A 120 1.71 22.12 20.77
N ILE A 121 2.00 21.14 21.66
CA ILE A 121 1.28 19.87 21.70
C ILE A 121 0.57 19.69 23.05
N GLY A 122 1.32 19.71 24.14
CA GLY A 122 0.80 19.46 25.48
C GLY A 122 -0.30 20.43 25.90
N ALA A 123 -0.16 21.71 25.54
CA ALA A 123 -1.16 22.74 25.81
C ALA A 123 -2.55 22.38 25.27
N TYR A 124 -2.62 21.62 24.17
CA TYR A 124 -3.86 21.27 23.50
C TYR A 124 -4.31 19.83 23.73
N TYR A 125 -3.36 18.85 23.73
CA TYR A 125 -3.67 17.43 23.57
C TYR A 125 -3.21 16.53 24.73
N ARG A 126 -2.66 17.05 25.85
CA ARG A 126 -2.18 16.23 26.97
C ARG A 126 -3.20 15.24 27.52
N SER A 127 -4.49 15.52 27.43
CA SER A 127 -5.54 14.59 27.85
C SER A 127 -5.67 13.33 26.96
N TYR A 128 -4.97 13.28 25.86
CA TYR A 128 -4.88 12.14 24.95
C TYR A 128 -3.53 11.42 25.01
N ILE A 129 -2.50 12.04 25.60
CA ILE A 129 -1.12 11.52 25.63
C ILE A 129 -0.89 10.75 26.94
N ALA A 130 -0.40 9.50 26.85
CA ALA A 130 0.01 8.72 28.02
C ALA A 130 1.22 7.79 27.69
N PRO A 131 2.26 7.76 28.54
CA PRO A 131 2.47 8.71 29.66
C PRO A 131 2.70 10.13 29.15
N TYR A 132 2.12 11.11 29.82
CA TYR A 132 2.43 12.51 29.52
C TYR A 132 3.72 12.92 30.24
N LEU A 133 4.76 13.22 29.48
CA LEU A 133 6.10 13.55 29.96
C LEU A 133 6.40 15.06 29.97
N GLY A 134 5.40 15.87 29.61
CA GLY A 134 5.51 17.32 29.57
C GLY A 134 5.53 17.98 30.92
N ARG A 135 5.72 19.31 30.96
CA ARG A 135 5.94 20.12 32.16
C ARG A 135 4.75 21.00 32.53
N LEU A 136 3.64 20.93 31.81
CA LEU A 136 2.44 21.74 32.11
C LEU A 136 1.66 21.28 33.34
N ASP A 137 2.24 20.42 34.17
CA ASP A 137 1.63 19.77 35.32
C ASP A 137 1.23 20.72 36.48
N GLY A 138 1.69 21.97 36.47
CA GLY A 138 1.47 22.89 37.60
C GLY A 138 0.03 23.34 37.80
N GLN A 139 -0.89 23.11 36.84
CA GLN A 139 -2.22 23.72 36.91
C GLN A 139 -3.43 22.79 36.62
N ASN A 140 -3.27 21.57 36.12
CA ASN A 140 -4.41 20.66 35.84
C ASN A 140 -4.01 19.17 35.86
N SER A 141 -3.56 18.67 37.01
CA SER A 141 -3.24 17.24 37.23
C SER A 141 -4.47 16.28 37.13
N GLY A 142 -5.64 16.81 36.84
CA GLY A 142 -6.89 16.03 36.71
C GLY A 142 -7.21 15.49 35.32
N GLU A 143 -6.46 15.87 34.28
CA GLU A 143 -6.76 15.50 32.89
C GLU A 143 -5.80 14.44 32.31
N ALA A 144 -4.82 13.93 33.08
CA ALA A 144 -3.90 12.92 32.60
C ALA A 144 -4.63 11.59 32.32
N THR A 145 -4.58 11.13 31.09
CA THR A 145 -5.09 9.79 30.73
C THR A 145 -4.11 8.70 31.15
N GLN A 146 -4.64 7.50 31.46
CA GLN A 146 -3.82 6.32 31.75
C GLN A 146 -3.53 5.48 30.50
N VAL A 147 -4.23 5.76 29.40
CA VAL A 147 -4.13 5.04 28.12
C VAL A 147 -3.77 6.03 27.04
N ASN A 148 -2.71 5.73 26.27
CA ASN A 148 -2.35 6.58 25.15
C ASN A 148 -3.42 6.54 24.06
N ARG A 149 -3.86 7.72 23.66
CA ARG A 149 -4.85 7.96 22.61
C ARG A 149 -4.36 9.02 21.60
N PHE A 150 -3.06 9.26 21.56
CA PHE A 150 -2.43 10.20 20.64
C PHE A 150 -1.29 9.49 19.90
N PHE A 151 -1.40 9.41 18.58
CA PHE A 151 -0.54 8.60 17.74
C PHE A 151 0.02 9.44 16.57
N PRO A 152 1.12 10.16 16.80
CA PRO A 152 1.68 11.06 15.79
C PRO A 152 2.54 10.34 14.76
N SER A 153 2.52 10.83 13.51
CA SER A 153 3.56 10.59 12.50
C SER A 153 4.67 11.62 12.62
N LEU A 154 5.88 11.28 12.23
CA LEU A 154 6.97 12.25 12.08
C LEU A 154 6.76 13.09 10.81
N GLY A 155 7.05 14.40 10.90
CA GLY A 155 7.19 15.30 9.79
C GLY A 155 8.62 15.83 9.67
N ASN A 156 8.94 16.55 8.60
CA ASN A 156 10.30 17.05 8.38
C ASN A 156 10.74 18.06 9.45
N HIS A 157 9.80 18.84 10.02
CA HIS A 157 10.12 19.75 11.14
C HIS A 157 10.41 19.01 12.44
N ASP A 158 9.80 17.85 12.67
CA ASP A 158 10.13 16.99 13.81
C ASP A 158 11.55 16.41 13.67
N TRP A 159 11.97 16.09 12.43
CA TRP A 159 13.29 15.56 12.09
C TRP A 159 14.43 16.57 12.26
N GLU A 160 14.17 17.88 12.20
CA GLU A 160 15.20 18.94 12.36
C GLU A 160 16.01 18.81 13.68
N SER A 161 15.42 18.24 14.75
CA SER A 161 16.05 18.02 16.04
C SER A 161 16.27 16.54 16.39
N MET A 162 16.07 15.64 15.42
CA MET A 162 16.39 14.22 15.60
C MET A 162 17.80 13.89 15.10
N ASN A 163 18.38 12.85 15.68
CA ASN A 163 19.67 12.32 15.25
C ASN A 163 19.64 10.79 15.30
N CYS A 164 20.07 10.15 14.22
CA CYS A 164 20.18 8.71 14.13
C CYS A 164 21.62 8.30 13.86
N SER A 165 22.15 7.38 14.67
CA SER A 165 23.48 6.78 14.49
C SER A 165 23.40 5.29 14.79
N ASP A 166 23.97 4.47 13.89
CA ASP A 166 23.99 3.00 14.01
C ASP A 166 22.59 2.38 14.26
N GLY A 167 21.55 2.92 13.62
CA GLY A 167 20.17 2.46 13.74
C GLY A 167 19.43 2.92 15.01
N LEU A 168 20.10 3.66 15.90
CA LEU A 168 19.50 4.27 17.08
C LEU A 168 19.18 5.73 16.80
N CYS A 169 17.92 6.08 16.98
CA CYS A 169 17.45 7.46 16.83
C CYS A 169 17.13 8.05 18.20
N THR A 170 17.43 9.34 18.37
CA THR A 170 17.14 10.13 19.56
C THR A 170 16.63 11.50 19.15
N GLY A 171 15.86 12.14 20.01
CA GLY A 171 15.38 13.50 19.78
C GLY A 171 14.09 13.81 20.53
N PRO A 172 13.66 15.08 20.53
CA PRO A 172 12.54 15.54 21.34
C PRO A 172 11.24 14.80 21.07
N TYR A 173 10.98 14.38 19.83
CA TYR A 173 9.80 13.59 19.47
C TYR A 173 9.79 12.23 20.21
N LEU A 174 10.89 11.47 20.14
CA LEU A 174 11.03 10.18 20.80
C LEU A 174 11.08 10.28 22.33
N ASP A 175 11.60 11.40 22.85
CA ASP A 175 11.63 11.67 24.30
C ASP A 175 10.24 12.07 24.84
N TYR A 176 9.37 12.62 24.00
CA TYR A 176 8.07 13.15 24.41
C TYR A 176 6.93 12.15 24.27
N PHE A 177 6.96 11.32 23.24
CA PHE A 177 5.93 10.31 22.98
C PHE A 177 6.41 8.91 23.38
N THR A 178 5.48 8.02 23.66
CA THR A 178 5.71 6.58 23.83
C THR A 178 4.81 5.86 22.85
N LEU A 179 5.38 5.30 21.81
CA LEU A 179 4.67 4.75 20.66
C LEU A 179 5.04 3.27 20.44
N PRO A 180 4.27 2.52 19.66
CA PRO A 180 4.60 1.13 19.33
C PRO A 180 5.88 0.99 18.49
N GLY A 181 6.48 -0.20 18.52
CA GLY A 181 7.57 -0.58 17.63
C GLY A 181 8.85 0.24 17.83
N ASN A 182 9.34 0.82 16.74
CA ASN A 182 10.51 1.71 16.77
C ASN A 182 10.16 3.20 16.94
N GLU A 183 8.87 3.49 17.17
CA GLU A 183 8.28 4.82 17.40
C GLU A 183 8.36 5.78 16.19
N ARG A 184 9.08 5.46 15.14
CA ARG A 184 9.16 6.25 13.91
C ARG A 184 8.11 5.80 12.88
N TYR A 185 8.00 4.47 12.69
CA TYR A 185 6.89 3.87 11.97
C TYR A 185 6.33 2.68 12.74
N TYR A 186 5.01 2.54 12.75
CA TYR A 186 4.32 1.55 13.59
C TYR A 186 2.88 1.33 13.12
N SER A 187 2.21 0.34 13.70
CA SER A 187 0.77 0.16 13.47
C SER A 187 -0.02 0.06 14.78
N LEU A 188 -1.29 0.43 14.68
CA LEU A 188 -2.27 0.25 15.75
C LEU A 188 -3.58 -0.26 15.17
N ALA A 189 -4.31 -1.07 15.94
CA ALA A 189 -5.64 -1.56 15.57
C ALA A 189 -6.67 -1.07 16.58
N ARG A 190 -7.81 -0.59 16.10
CA ARG A 190 -8.95 -0.15 16.89
C ARG A 190 -10.25 -0.49 16.17
N GLY A 191 -11.08 -1.35 16.78
CA GLY A 191 -12.31 -1.81 16.15
C GLY A 191 -12.06 -2.44 14.78
N SER A 192 -12.75 -1.94 13.77
CA SER A 192 -12.62 -2.37 12.36
C SER A 192 -11.43 -1.77 11.60
N VAL A 193 -10.65 -0.86 12.23
CA VAL A 193 -9.58 -0.10 11.56
C VAL A 193 -8.21 -0.54 12.02
N ARG A 194 -7.29 -0.73 11.08
CA ARG A 194 -5.84 -0.79 11.32
C ARG A 194 -5.16 0.37 10.65
N ILE A 195 -4.37 1.11 11.42
CA ILE A 195 -3.65 2.29 10.96
C ILE A 195 -2.16 1.97 10.97
N PHE A 196 -1.51 2.23 9.85
CA PHE A 196 -0.08 2.13 9.64
C PHE A 196 0.48 3.56 9.56
N VAL A 197 1.16 3.97 10.60
CA VAL A 197 1.88 5.26 10.64
C VAL A 197 3.25 5.04 10.04
N LEU A 198 3.59 5.80 9.01
CA LEU A 198 4.83 5.70 8.24
C LEU A 198 5.66 6.96 8.43
N ASP A 199 6.97 6.79 8.43
CA ASP A 199 7.90 7.91 8.32
C ASP A 199 8.26 8.15 6.85
N SER A 200 8.04 9.34 6.37
CA SER A 200 8.30 9.73 4.98
C SER A 200 9.47 10.68 4.82
N ASP A 201 10.21 10.93 5.90
CA ASP A 201 11.37 11.82 5.83
C ASP A 201 12.58 11.08 5.24
N PRO A 202 13.37 11.72 4.36
CA PRO A 202 14.58 11.11 3.77
C PRO A 202 15.65 10.67 4.79
N HIS A 203 15.57 11.13 6.04
CA HIS A 203 16.47 10.73 7.11
C HIS A 203 16.07 9.42 7.80
N GLU A 204 14.91 8.83 7.47
CA GLU A 204 14.49 7.53 8.03
C GLU A 204 15.51 6.44 7.71
N PRO A 205 16.18 5.83 8.72
CA PRO A 205 17.25 4.86 8.49
C PRO A 205 16.81 3.60 7.74
N GLU A 206 15.55 3.18 7.91
CA GLU A 206 14.98 2.01 7.24
C GLU A 206 14.51 2.32 5.82
N GLY A 207 14.59 3.60 5.41
CA GLY A 207 14.29 4.10 4.07
C GLY A 207 12.81 4.32 3.80
N ILE A 208 12.55 5.12 2.74
CA ILE A 208 11.22 5.60 2.36
C ILE A 208 10.80 5.20 0.93
N THR A 209 11.62 4.42 0.24
CA THR A 209 11.27 3.92 -1.10
C THR A 209 10.33 2.72 -1.02
N PRO A 210 9.60 2.35 -2.09
CA PRO A 210 8.73 1.18 -2.07
C PRO A 210 9.45 -0.16 -1.89
N LEU A 211 10.79 -0.16 -1.95
CA LEU A 211 11.65 -1.33 -1.70
C LEU A 211 12.44 -1.21 -0.39
N SER A 212 12.17 -0.21 0.44
CA SER A 212 12.82 -0.01 1.73
C SER A 212 12.38 -1.06 2.76
N ASN A 213 13.15 -1.21 3.84
CA ASN A 213 12.76 -2.09 4.94
C ASN A 213 11.43 -1.68 5.55
N GLN A 214 11.16 -0.37 5.67
CA GLN A 214 9.89 0.15 6.16
C GLN A 214 8.72 -0.27 5.23
N ALA A 215 8.89 -0.15 3.90
CA ALA A 215 7.86 -0.54 2.94
C ALA A 215 7.58 -2.06 2.98
N MET A 216 8.63 -2.88 3.12
CA MET A 216 8.47 -4.33 3.27
C MET A 216 7.79 -4.69 4.60
N TRP A 217 8.11 -3.98 5.70
CA TRP A 217 7.40 -4.12 6.96
C TRP A 217 5.90 -3.83 6.82
N LEU A 218 5.55 -2.74 6.11
CA LEU A 218 4.14 -2.42 5.85
C LEU A 218 3.44 -3.53 5.10
N ARG A 219 4.05 -4.03 4.03
CA ARG A 219 3.51 -5.11 3.21
C ARG A 219 3.29 -6.37 4.03
N ASP A 220 4.32 -6.83 4.76
CA ASP A 220 4.22 -8.02 5.59
C ASP A 220 3.15 -7.87 6.70
N ALA A 221 3.02 -6.66 7.27
CA ALA A 221 2.00 -6.38 8.28
C ALA A 221 0.58 -6.32 7.70
N LEU A 222 0.42 -5.91 6.43
CA LEU A 222 -0.85 -5.91 5.70
C LEU A 222 -1.29 -7.32 5.35
N GLU A 223 -0.40 -8.20 4.93
CA GLU A 223 -0.69 -9.61 4.65
C GLU A 223 -1.28 -10.33 5.88
N ASN A 224 -0.93 -9.87 7.09
CA ASN A 224 -1.43 -10.39 8.36
C ASN A 224 -2.56 -9.52 8.97
N SER A 225 -3.09 -8.55 8.24
CA SER A 225 -4.17 -7.71 8.73
C SER A 225 -5.52 -8.40 8.58
N THR A 226 -6.27 -8.43 9.68
CA THR A 226 -7.67 -8.90 9.69
C THR A 226 -8.66 -7.74 9.84
N ALA A 227 -8.18 -6.50 9.80
CA ALA A 227 -9.03 -5.32 9.88
C ALA A 227 -9.84 -5.16 8.58
N THR A 228 -11.05 -4.66 8.71
CA THR A 228 -11.89 -4.31 7.54
C THR A 228 -11.27 -3.14 6.76
N TRP A 229 -10.64 -2.19 7.49
CA TRP A 229 -10.06 -0.99 6.92
C TRP A 229 -8.59 -0.88 7.28
N ASN A 230 -7.73 -0.78 6.27
CA ASN A 230 -6.30 -0.53 6.42
C ASN A 230 -5.97 0.87 5.93
N LEU A 231 -5.50 1.73 6.81
CA LEU A 231 -5.16 3.12 6.50
C LEU A 231 -3.66 3.33 6.64
N ALA A 232 -3.04 4.05 5.71
CA ALA A 232 -1.66 4.53 5.86
C ALA A 232 -1.66 6.02 6.21
N ILE A 233 -0.83 6.40 7.18
CA ILE A 233 -0.56 7.79 7.56
C ILE A 233 0.88 8.10 7.20
N THR A 234 1.11 9.22 6.54
CA THR A 234 2.45 9.69 6.17
C THR A 234 2.48 11.21 6.21
N HIS A 235 3.64 11.82 6.38
CA HIS A 235 3.72 13.29 6.35
C HIS A 235 3.79 13.81 4.91
N HIS A 236 4.80 13.41 4.15
CA HIS A 236 4.93 13.84 2.76
C HIS A 236 3.87 13.15 1.89
N ALA A 237 3.07 13.95 1.18
CA ALA A 237 1.98 13.45 0.37
C ALA A 237 2.48 12.67 -0.86
N PRO A 238 2.08 11.42 -1.07
CA PRO A 238 2.39 10.69 -2.30
C PRO A 238 1.90 11.45 -3.55
N PHE A 239 0.73 12.05 -3.44
CA PHE A 239 0.11 12.86 -4.49
C PHE A 239 -0.47 14.14 -3.89
N SER A 240 -0.16 15.29 -4.48
CA SER A 240 -0.64 16.60 -4.03
C SER A 240 -0.66 17.61 -5.17
N SER A 241 -1.69 18.44 -5.20
CA SER A 241 -1.79 19.63 -6.04
C SER A 241 -1.30 20.90 -5.33
N GLY A 242 -0.71 20.78 -4.15
CA GLY A 242 -0.07 21.91 -3.48
C GLY A 242 1.04 22.52 -4.35
N SER A 243 1.11 23.86 -4.39
CA SER A 243 2.09 24.52 -5.24
C SER A 243 3.45 24.67 -4.58
N ARG A 244 3.54 24.44 -3.26
CA ARG A 244 4.75 24.66 -2.49
C ARG A 244 5.64 23.42 -2.42
N HIS A 245 5.05 22.27 -2.13
CA HIS A 245 5.78 21.01 -1.95
C HIS A 245 5.39 20.00 -3.04
N GLY A 246 4.09 19.77 -3.25
CA GLY A 246 3.59 18.86 -4.27
C GLY A 246 3.75 17.39 -3.89
N SER A 247 3.77 16.53 -4.90
CA SER A 247 3.84 15.08 -4.70
C SER A 247 5.25 14.59 -4.35
N HIS A 248 5.34 13.63 -3.41
CA HIS A 248 6.58 12.98 -3.00
C HIS A 248 6.68 11.58 -3.63
N LYS A 249 7.51 11.43 -4.66
CA LYS A 249 7.57 10.22 -5.50
C LYS A 249 8.02 8.97 -4.74
N GLU A 250 8.91 9.12 -3.79
CA GLU A 250 9.43 8.02 -2.98
C GLU A 250 8.35 7.36 -2.13
N MET A 251 7.26 8.10 -1.84
CA MET A 251 6.10 7.59 -1.11
C MET A 251 4.98 7.09 -2.02
N GLN A 252 5.16 7.05 -3.34
CA GLN A 252 4.20 6.46 -4.28
C GLN A 252 4.37 4.94 -4.30
N TRP A 253 4.00 4.29 -3.20
CA TRP A 253 4.06 2.84 -3.06
C TRP A 253 2.82 2.17 -3.68
N PRO A 254 2.86 0.88 -3.99
CA PRO A 254 1.71 0.16 -4.57
C PRO A 254 0.65 -0.17 -3.51
N TYR A 255 0.14 0.87 -2.85
CA TYR A 255 -0.77 0.78 -1.71
C TYR A 255 -2.02 -0.08 -1.98
N ALA A 256 -2.66 0.09 -3.16
CA ALA A 256 -3.83 -0.70 -3.55
C ALA A 256 -3.54 -2.19 -3.58
N GLN A 257 -2.40 -2.58 -4.17
CA GLN A 257 -2.01 -3.99 -4.29
C GLN A 257 -1.67 -4.60 -2.94
N TRP A 258 -1.15 -3.79 -2.01
CA TRP A 258 -0.82 -4.24 -0.67
C TRP A 258 -2.04 -4.28 0.26
N GLY A 259 -3.18 -3.68 -0.15
CA GLY A 259 -4.43 -3.70 0.61
C GLY A 259 -4.65 -2.51 1.51
N ILE A 260 -4.10 -1.35 1.17
CA ILE A 260 -4.44 -0.05 1.79
C ILE A 260 -5.68 0.54 1.11
N ASP A 261 -6.67 0.93 1.90
CA ASP A 261 -7.92 1.54 1.45
C ASP A 261 -7.81 3.06 1.29
N ALA A 262 -7.08 3.72 2.19
CA ALA A 262 -6.83 5.16 2.11
C ALA A 262 -5.46 5.55 2.68
N VAL A 263 -4.88 6.63 2.10
CA VAL A 263 -3.63 7.26 2.55
C VAL A 263 -3.92 8.69 2.98
N LEU A 264 -3.56 9.05 4.22
CA LEU A 264 -3.73 10.39 4.75
C LEU A 264 -2.35 11.01 4.97
N SER A 265 -2.18 12.24 4.49
CA SER A 265 -0.90 12.96 4.50
C SER A 265 -1.05 14.42 4.91
N GLY A 266 0.07 15.11 5.14
CA GLY A 266 0.17 16.54 5.45
C GLY A 266 1.14 17.25 4.51
N HIS A 267 2.07 18.03 5.07
CA HIS A 267 3.18 18.72 4.44
C HIS A 267 2.78 19.89 3.52
N ASP A 268 1.90 19.68 2.56
CA ASP A 268 1.24 20.79 1.90
C ASP A 268 0.08 21.28 2.81
N HIS A 269 0.13 22.54 3.20
CA HIS A 269 -0.87 23.13 4.10
C HIS A 269 -2.16 23.48 3.33
N ILE A 270 -2.79 22.43 2.82
CA ILE A 270 -4.04 22.42 2.07
C ILE A 270 -4.92 21.26 2.57
N TYR A 271 -6.17 21.23 2.15
CA TYR A 271 -6.95 20.00 2.11
C TYR A 271 -7.22 19.61 0.66
N GLU A 272 -6.90 18.38 0.32
CA GLU A 272 -7.19 17.81 -0.99
C GLU A 272 -7.60 16.36 -0.85
N ARG A 273 -8.60 15.91 -1.64
CA ARG A 273 -8.95 14.51 -1.80
C ARG A 273 -8.72 14.08 -3.24
N LEU A 274 -8.00 12.97 -3.41
CA LEU A 274 -7.69 12.40 -4.71
C LEU A 274 -8.12 10.92 -4.75
N GLU A 275 -8.52 10.45 -5.93
CA GLU A 275 -8.83 9.05 -6.21
C GLU A 275 -7.86 8.53 -7.27
N LEU A 276 -6.99 7.59 -6.91
CA LEU A 276 -5.94 7.06 -7.79
C LEU A 276 -5.75 5.56 -7.56
N GLY A 277 -5.82 4.78 -8.63
CA GLY A 277 -5.49 3.36 -8.59
C GLY A 277 -6.32 2.52 -7.60
N GLY A 278 -7.51 2.96 -7.25
CA GLY A 278 -8.39 2.28 -6.29
C GLY A 278 -8.13 2.65 -4.82
N VAL A 279 -7.28 3.64 -4.55
CA VAL A 279 -7.01 4.18 -3.20
C VAL A 279 -7.49 5.63 -3.13
N THR A 280 -8.09 5.99 -2.01
CA THR A 280 -8.41 7.38 -1.68
C THR A 280 -7.24 8.03 -0.94
N TYR A 281 -6.73 9.13 -1.48
CA TYR A 281 -5.65 9.92 -0.89
C TYR A 281 -6.20 11.23 -0.32
N PHE A 282 -5.72 11.60 0.87
CA PHE A 282 -6.03 12.87 1.50
C PHE A 282 -4.74 13.62 1.82
N VAL A 283 -4.70 14.91 1.44
CA VAL A 283 -3.76 15.87 2.01
C VAL A 283 -4.54 16.67 3.05
N ASN A 284 -4.13 16.60 4.31
CA ASN A 284 -4.83 17.15 5.47
C ASN A 284 -3.85 17.99 6.32
N GLY A 285 -3.28 19.04 5.73
CA GLY A 285 -2.27 19.91 6.31
C GLY A 285 -2.78 21.24 6.84
N LEU A 286 -4.06 21.34 7.20
CA LEU A 286 -4.68 22.60 7.66
C LEU A 286 -4.85 22.67 9.19
N GLY A 287 -3.95 22.05 9.97
CA GLY A 287 -4.06 21.96 11.42
C GLY A 287 -3.75 23.24 12.20
N GLY A 288 -3.17 24.26 11.56
CA GLY A 288 -2.87 25.53 12.24
C GLY A 288 -1.71 26.33 11.70
N LYS A 289 -0.78 25.73 10.96
CA LYS A 289 0.31 26.43 10.27
C LYS A 289 -0.20 27.14 9.03
N SER A 290 0.54 28.15 8.54
CA SER A 290 0.16 29.01 7.41
C SER A 290 -0.29 28.20 6.19
N ARG A 291 -1.42 28.57 5.58
CA ARG A 291 -2.01 27.88 4.43
C ARG A 291 -1.25 28.10 3.14
N HIS A 292 -1.24 27.07 2.26
CA HIS A 292 -0.56 27.09 0.96
C HIS A 292 -1.54 27.25 -0.21
N PRO A 293 -1.11 27.83 -1.35
CA PRO A 293 -1.91 27.85 -2.56
C PRO A 293 -1.84 26.52 -3.33
N PHE A 294 -2.84 26.28 -4.18
CA PHE A 294 -2.84 25.19 -5.15
C PHE A 294 -2.07 25.57 -6.43
N ARG A 295 -1.64 24.56 -7.16
CA ARG A 295 -1.15 24.70 -8.53
C ARG A 295 -2.32 25.07 -9.46
N LEU A 296 -2.00 25.68 -10.61
CA LEU A 296 -3.02 25.95 -11.64
C LEU A 296 -3.56 24.68 -12.28
N ASP A 297 -2.68 23.69 -12.52
CA ASP A 297 -3.04 22.36 -12.98
C ASP A 297 -3.09 21.43 -11.78
N LEU A 298 -4.29 21.07 -11.36
CA LEU A 298 -4.48 20.07 -10.29
C LEU A 298 -3.96 18.71 -10.73
N PHE A 299 -3.54 17.91 -9.77
CA PHE A 299 -3.10 16.54 -10.05
C PHE A 299 -4.25 15.73 -10.64
N LYS A 300 -3.95 14.88 -11.63
CA LYS A 300 -4.95 13.99 -12.21
C LYS A 300 -5.47 13.04 -11.12
N GLY A 301 -6.77 13.04 -10.89
CA GLY A 301 -7.40 12.29 -9.80
C GLY A 301 -7.86 13.17 -8.64
N SER A 302 -7.50 14.47 -8.59
CA SER A 302 -8.03 15.41 -7.61
C SER A 302 -9.56 15.51 -7.74
N GLN A 303 -10.27 15.26 -6.63
CA GLN A 303 -11.73 15.26 -6.55
C GLN A 303 -12.25 16.49 -5.81
N PHE A 304 -11.52 16.95 -4.80
CA PHE A 304 -11.91 18.08 -3.98
C PHE A 304 -10.67 18.80 -3.45
N THR A 305 -10.74 20.14 -3.38
CA THR A 305 -9.66 21.00 -2.88
C THR A 305 -10.20 22.10 -1.99
N TYR A 306 -9.49 22.41 -0.88
CA TYR A 306 -9.85 23.46 0.04
C TYR A 306 -8.62 24.05 0.75
N ASN A 307 -8.59 25.39 0.89
CA ASN A 307 -7.61 26.11 1.70
C ASN A 307 -8.17 27.47 2.19
N SER A 308 -9.51 27.59 2.29
CA SER A 308 -10.14 28.85 2.69
C SER A 308 -10.05 29.09 4.20
N ASP A 309 -10.01 28.03 5.03
CA ASP A 309 -9.76 28.09 6.46
C ASP A 309 -8.98 26.84 6.91
N TYR A 310 -8.64 26.76 8.16
CA TYR A 310 -8.05 25.60 8.81
C TYR A 310 -9.09 24.50 9.05
N GLY A 311 -8.68 23.36 9.58
CA GLY A 311 -9.59 22.28 9.92
C GLY A 311 -8.87 20.99 10.30
N ALA A 312 -9.67 19.97 10.54
CA ALA A 312 -9.21 18.61 10.83
C ALA A 312 -10.19 17.60 10.23
N MET A 313 -9.77 16.35 10.16
CA MET A 313 -10.62 15.28 9.66
C MET A 313 -11.20 14.48 10.81
N LEU A 314 -12.53 14.30 10.81
CA LEU A 314 -13.25 13.34 11.64
C LEU A 314 -13.45 12.06 10.83
N VAL A 315 -13.08 10.93 11.40
CA VAL A 315 -13.25 9.61 10.77
C VAL A 315 -14.13 8.73 11.65
N GLU A 316 -15.13 8.12 11.04
CA GLU A 316 -16.04 7.17 11.67
C GLU A 316 -16.08 5.87 10.86
N ALA A 317 -15.84 4.74 11.52
CA ALA A 317 -15.73 3.44 10.87
C ALA A 317 -16.48 2.34 11.62
N ASP A 318 -17.15 1.47 10.87
CA ASP A 318 -17.63 0.15 11.30
C ASP A 318 -17.23 -0.91 10.26
N ASP A 319 -17.66 -2.16 10.42
CA ASP A 319 -17.34 -3.25 9.49
C ASP A 319 -18.00 -3.09 8.09
N ALA A 320 -18.91 -2.14 7.90
CA ALA A 320 -19.59 -1.96 6.63
C ALA A 320 -19.12 -0.73 5.85
N GLN A 321 -18.70 0.31 6.56
CA GLN A 321 -18.27 1.56 5.94
C GLN A 321 -17.29 2.33 6.81
N ILE A 322 -16.48 3.15 6.16
CA ILE A 322 -15.64 4.17 6.78
C ILE A 322 -15.93 5.50 6.11
N THR A 323 -16.17 6.54 6.93
CA THR A 323 -16.50 7.89 6.48
C THR A 323 -15.45 8.87 6.96
N PHE A 324 -14.92 9.66 6.05
CA PHE A 324 -13.95 10.73 6.27
C PHE A 324 -14.66 12.08 6.07
N GLN A 325 -14.61 12.96 7.05
CA GLN A 325 -15.21 14.31 6.97
C GLN A 325 -14.15 15.35 7.30
N PHE A 326 -13.80 16.21 6.35
CA PHE A 326 -13.01 17.40 6.66
C PHE A 326 -13.92 18.49 7.19
N VAL A 327 -13.61 19.01 8.38
CA VAL A 327 -14.46 19.96 9.11
C VAL A 327 -13.62 21.19 9.45
N ASN A 328 -14.15 22.38 9.19
CA ASN A 328 -13.53 23.66 9.53
C ASN A 328 -13.79 24.04 11.01
N PRO A 329 -13.08 25.04 11.59
CA PRO A 329 -13.24 25.43 12.99
C PRO A 329 -14.62 26.01 13.34
N ASP A 330 -15.43 26.36 12.36
CA ASP A 330 -16.82 26.79 12.56
C ASP A 330 -17.79 25.59 12.61
N ASN A 331 -17.23 24.36 12.64
CA ASN A 331 -17.94 23.08 12.66
C ASN A 331 -18.78 22.83 11.40
N GLU A 332 -18.35 23.37 10.27
CA GLU A 332 -18.95 23.08 8.97
C GLU A 332 -18.20 21.91 8.31
N VAL A 333 -18.95 20.91 7.85
CA VAL A 333 -18.42 19.81 7.04
C VAL A 333 -18.14 20.33 5.64
N VAL A 334 -16.88 20.42 5.27
CA VAL A 334 -16.39 20.97 4.00
C VAL A 334 -16.38 19.91 2.91
N ASP A 335 -15.94 18.68 3.23
CA ASP A 335 -15.93 17.54 2.32
C ASP A 335 -16.26 16.26 3.07
N THR A 336 -16.83 15.29 2.35
CA THR A 336 -17.14 13.96 2.86
C THR A 336 -16.82 12.90 1.83
N ALA A 337 -16.09 11.86 2.25
CA ALA A 337 -15.88 10.65 1.47
C ALA A 337 -16.31 9.44 2.30
N THR A 338 -16.97 8.47 1.68
CA THR A 338 -17.34 7.21 2.33
C THR A 338 -16.89 6.05 1.47
N LEU A 339 -16.14 5.14 2.08
CA LEU A 339 -15.78 3.85 1.48
C LEU A 339 -16.70 2.78 2.08
N TYR A 340 -17.10 1.84 1.26
CA TYR A 340 -17.94 0.72 1.65
C TYR A 340 -17.14 -0.57 1.58
N ALA A 341 -17.27 -1.41 2.61
CA ALA A 341 -16.64 -2.72 2.59
C ALA A 341 -17.16 -3.51 1.40
N THR A 342 -16.27 -3.83 0.48
CA THR A 342 -16.59 -4.77 -0.59
C THR A 342 -16.59 -6.15 0.02
N ALA A 343 -17.72 -6.85 -0.04
CA ALA A 343 -17.73 -8.29 0.20
C ALA A 343 -16.88 -8.91 -0.91
N THR A 344 -15.59 -9.11 -0.66
CA THR A 344 -14.74 -9.87 -1.56
C THR A 344 -15.17 -11.33 -1.44
N PRO A 345 -15.77 -11.93 -2.49
CA PRO A 345 -15.92 -13.36 -2.52
C PRO A 345 -14.52 -13.93 -2.76
N THR A 346 -13.76 -14.16 -1.71
CA THR A 346 -12.66 -15.11 -1.79
C THR A 346 -13.30 -16.44 -2.14
N PRO A 347 -12.91 -17.11 -3.25
CA PRO A 347 -13.36 -18.48 -3.48
C PRO A 347 -13.03 -19.26 -2.21
N PRO A 348 -13.95 -20.07 -1.68
CA PRO A 348 -13.65 -20.83 -0.47
C PRO A 348 -12.45 -21.73 -0.77
N VAL A 349 -11.30 -21.41 -0.18
CA VAL A 349 -10.20 -22.35 -0.07
C VAL A 349 -10.76 -23.49 0.77
N PRO A 350 -10.67 -24.75 0.32
CA PRO A 350 -11.12 -25.89 1.11
C PRO A 350 -10.59 -25.78 2.54
N SER A 351 -11.39 -26.14 3.54
CA SER A 351 -11.06 -25.94 4.96
C SER A 351 -9.79 -26.67 5.43
N ASP A 352 -9.30 -27.60 4.63
CA ASP A 352 -8.18 -28.50 4.85
C ASP A 352 -6.97 -28.21 3.93
N ALA A 353 -7.07 -27.22 3.02
CA ALA A 353 -5.95 -26.81 2.20
C ALA A 353 -4.84 -26.21 3.07
N GLN A 354 -3.61 -26.67 2.81
CA GLN A 354 -2.40 -26.16 3.44
C GLN A 354 -1.71 -25.15 2.51
N LEU A 355 -0.97 -24.22 3.11
CA LEU A 355 -0.27 -23.14 2.42
C LEU A 355 1.24 -23.30 2.57
N ILE A 356 1.96 -23.23 1.44
CA ILE A 356 3.38 -22.92 1.37
C ILE A 356 3.52 -21.47 0.93
N ASP A 357 4.29 -20.72 1.68
CA ASP A 357 4.60 -19.32 1.42
C ASP A 357 6.07 -19.08 1.76
N ILE A 358 6.92 -19.06 0.74
CA ILE A 358 8.38 -18.97 0.92
C ILE A 358 9.01 -18.02 -0.09
N ARG A 359 9.95 -17.19 0.40
CA ARG A 359 10.78 -16.33 -0.44
C ARG A 359 12.14 -16.98 -0.70
N ILE A 360 12.77 -16.59 -1.81
CA ILE A 360 14.18 -16.84 -2.01
C ILE A 360 14.95 -16.22 -0.84
N ALA A 361 15.73 -17.05 -0.14
CA ALA A 361 16.42 -16.65 1.10
C ALA A 361 17.95 -16.54 0.96
N SER A 362 18.46 -16.70 -0.25
CA SER A 362 19.90 -16.62 -0.53
C SER A 362 20.16 -16.10 -1.94
N ALA A 363 21.19 -15.28 -2.11
CA ALA A 363 21.64 -14.85 -3.42
C ALA A 363 22.04 -16.03 -4.32
N ALA A 364 22.53 -17.12 -3.75
CA ALA A 364 22.89 -18.34 -4.49
C ALA A 364 21.67 -19.10 -5.04
N ASP A 365 20.46 -18.81 -4.54
CA ASP A 365 19.22 -19.39 -5.01
C ASP A 365 18.50 -18.52 -6.07
N HIS A 366 19.12 -17.39 -6.47
CA HIS A 366 18.62 -16.50 -7.53
C HIS A 366 19.77 -16.11 -8.46
N LEU A 367 19.91 -16.80 -9.56
CA LEU A 367 20.98 -16.60 -10.52
C LEU A 367 20.44 -16.40 -11.92
N ILE A 368 21.26 -15.75 -12.78
CA ILE A 368 21.01 -15.65 -14.22
C ILE A 368 22.19 -16.24 -15.00
N GLU A 369 21.85 -16.85 -16.13
CA GLU A 369 22.80 -17.37 -17.11
C GLU A 369 22.67 -16.61 -18.41
N GLN A 370 23.74 -16.00 -18.90
CA GLN A 370 23.73 -15.38 -20.22
C GLN A 370 23.65 -16.45 -21.30
N ALA A 371 22.55 -16.49 -22.05
CA ALA A 371 22.26 -17.58 -22.99
C ALA A 371 23.35 -17.80 -24.06
N ALA A 372 24.02 -16.74 -24.51
CA ALA A 372 25.07 -16.82 -25.56
C ALA A 372 26.39 -17.37 -25.07
N THR A 373 26.72 -17.26 -23.80
CA THR A 373 28.08 -17.55 -23.25
C THR A 373 28.07 -18.56 -22.11
N GLY A 374 26.92 -18.86 -21.54
CA GLY A 374 26.77 -19.70 -20.34
C GLY A 374 27.30 -19.06 -19.06
N VAL A 375 27.71 -17.80 -19.09
CA VAL A 375 28.24 -17.11 -17.91
C VAL A 375 27.10 -16.91 -16.88
N ILE A 376 27.36 -17.37 -15.65
CA ILE A 376 26.48 -17.24 -14.51
C ILE A 376 26.81 -15.95 -13.75
N SER A 377 25.77 -15.25 -13.29
CA SER A 377 25.90 -14.07 -12.43
C SER A 377 24.69 -13.91 -11.51
N TYR A 378 24.84 -13.05 -10.50
CA TYR A 378 23.69 -12.58 -9.73
C TYR A 378 22.89 -11.60 -10.58
N PRO A 379 21.53 -11.68 -10.56
CA PRO A 379 20.71 -10.72 -11.28
C PRO A 379 20.85 -9.31 -10.67
N LEU A 380 20.84 -8.31 -11.54
CA LEU A 380 20.75 -6.90 -11.19
C LEU A 380 19.38 -6.32 -11.55
N GLY A 381 18.37 -7.20 -11.62
CA GLY A 381 17.01 -6.90 -11.99
C GLY A 381 16.52 -7.66 -13.23
N GLU A 382 17.41 -8.19 -14.06
CA GLU A 382 17.00 -8.83 -15.31
C GLU A 382 16.23 -10.13 -15.06
N LEU A 383 15.04 -10.26 -15.69
CA LEU A 383 14.30 -11.53 -15.69
C LEU A 383 14.60 -12.36 -16.94
N VAL A 384 14.65 -11.77 -18.14
CA VAL A 384 14.92 -12.48 -19.39
C VAL A 384 15.84 -11.75 -20.37
N THR A 385 15.76 -10.40 -20.45
CA THR A 385 16.66 -9.59 -21.28
C THR A 385 17.08 -8.34 -20.51
N ASP A 386 18.27 -7.83 -20.82
CA ASP A 386 18.73 -6.54 -20.30
C ASP A 386 18.52 -5.39 -21.32
N ALA A 387 18.83 -4.17 -20.89
CA ALA A 387 18.74 -2.97 -21.71
C ALA A 387 19.60 -3.01 -22.99
N ASN A 388 20.59 -3.92 -23.07
CA ASN A 388 21.44 -4.16 -24.25
C ASN A 388 20.94 -5.32 -25.12
N MET A 389 19.71 -5.79 -24.90
CA MET A 389 19.08 -6.91 -25.63
C MET A 389 19.82 -8.24 -25.45
N ARG A 390 20.62 -8.42 -24.38
CA ARG A 390 21.23 -9.71 -24.06
C ARG A 390 20.16 -10.60 -23.42
N THR A 391 20.05 -11.83 -23.89
CA THR A 391 19.08 -12.80 -23.38
C THR A 391 19.68 -13.60 -22.22
N TYR A 392 18.91 -13.79 -21.17
CA TYR A 392 19.25 -14.56 -19.99
C TYR A 392 18.25 -15.69 -19.76
N LEU A 393 18.72 -16.74 -19.12
CA LEU A 393 17.92 -17.74 -18.43
C LEU A 393 18.00 -17.40 -16.93
N ALA A 394 16.89 -16.98 -16.34
CA ALA A 394 16.84 -16.77 -14.90
C ALA A 394 16.44 -18.05 -14.18
N GLY A 395 17.04 -18.30 -13.00
CA GLY A 395 16.73 -19.42 -12.13
C GLY A 395 16.40 -18.95 -10.72
N GLY A 396 15.28 -19.42 -10.19
CA GLY A 396 14.85 -19.22 -8.81
C GLY A 396 14.71 -20.57 -8.10
N ARG A 397 15.45 -20.81 -7.02
CA ARG A 397 15.39 -22.01 -6.21
C ARG A 397 14.76 -21.73 -4.86
N PHE A 398 13.83 -22.58 -4.46
CA PHE A 398 13.08 -22.51 -3.20
C PHE A 398 13.38 -23.76 -2.38
N PRO A 399 14.27 -23.68 -1.38
CA PRO A 399 14.61 -24.82 -0.53
C PRO A 399 13.54 -25.08 0.53
N ASN A 400 13.54 -26.29 1.09
CA ASN A 400 12.73 -26.67 2.25
C ASN A 400 11.20 -26.52 2.03
N VAL A 401 10.72 -26.97 0.88
CA VAL A 401 9.29 -26.95 0.53
C VAL A 401 8.56 -28.07 1.27
N GLN A 402 7.67 -27.73 2.22
CA GLN A 402 7.00 -28.66 3.12
C GLN A 402 5.71 -29.23 2.50
N ILE A 403 5.81 -29.89 1.34
CA ILE A 403 4.70 -30.56 0.67
C ILE A 403 4.89 -32.07 0.82
N PRO A 404 3.92 -32.81 1.41
CA PRO A 404 3.98 -34.26 1.50
C PRO A 404 4.00 -34.94 0.12
N PRO A 405 4.57 -36.17 0.02
CA PRO A 405 4.43 -36.95 -1.20
C PRO A 405 2.97 -37.14 -1.58
N CYS A 406 2.69 -37.11 -2.88
CA CYS A 406 1.35 -37.32 -3.44
C CYS A 406 0.28 -36.29 -3.02
N ALA A 407 0.66 -35.14 -2.48
CA ALA A 407 -0.27 -34.04 -2.25
C ALA A 407 -0.88 -33.56 -3.58
N THR A 408 -2.15 -33.17 -3.53
CA THR A 408 -2.83 -32.51 -4.65
C THR A 408 -2.53 -31.01 -4.61
N ILE A 409 -1.92 -30.49 -5.64
CA ILE A 409 -1.64 -29.06 -5.76
C ILE A 409 -2.90 -28.35 -6.28
N LEU A 410 -3.43 -27.42 -5.53
CA LEU A 410 -4.64 -26.66 -5.86
C LEU A 410 -4.31 -25.39 -6.67
N SER A 411 -3.24 -24.72 -6.29
CA SER A 411 -2.70 -23.56 -7.02
C SER A 411 -1.23 -23.38 -6.71
N ALA A 412 -0.45 -22.84 -7.65
CA ALA A 412 0.94 -22.48 -7.44
C ALA A 412 1.28 -21.24 -8.26
N SER A 413 1.94 -20.26 -7.68
CA SER A 413 2.40 -19.06 -8.41
C SER A 413 3.64 -18.45 -7.75
N ILE A 414 4.38 -17.65 -8.52
CA ILE A 414 5.52 -16.89 -8.02
C ILE A 414 5.19 -15.40 -8.17
N GLU A 415 5.38 -14.67 -7.09
CA GLU A 415 5.29 -13.24 -7.04
C GLU A 415 6.64 -12.61 -7.28
N PHE A 416 6.67 -11.60 -8.15
CA PHE A 416 7.81 -10.73 -8.39
C PHE A 416 7.44 -9.29 -8.07
N ALA A 417 8.32 -8.55 -7.41
CA ALA A 417 8.21 -7.11 -7.27
C ALA A 417 8.94 -6.42 -8.44
N ALA A 418 8.33 -5.40 -9.04
CA ALA A 418 8.96 -4.60 -10.09
C ALA A 418 10.16 -3.82 -9.53
N ALA A 419 11.34 -3.96 -10.14
CA ALA A 419 12.53 -3.20 -9.74
C ALA A 419 12.56 -1.80 -10.37
N GLU A 420 11.89 -1.62 -11.50
CA GLU A 420 11.76 -0.35 -12.21
C GLU A 420 10.42 -0.28 -12.97
N THR A 421 9.98 0.92 -13.29
CA THR A 421 8.83 1.12 -14.18
C THR A 421 9.22 0.75 -15.61
N SER A 422 8.31 0.14 -16.36
CA SER A 422 8.58 -0.27 -17.75
C SER A 422 7.45 0.16 -18.67
N ASP A 423 7.78 1.00 -19.65
CA ASP A 423 6.94 1.40 -20.79
C ASP A 423 7.23 0.59 -22.07
N LYS A 424 8.09 -0.43 -21.94
CA LYS A 424 8.63 -1.22 -23.05
C LYS A 424 7.65 -2.25 -23.58
N LEU A 425 8.05 -2.88 -24.69
CA LEU A 425 7.27 -3.91 -25.40
C LEU A 425 6.82 -5.05 -24.49
N PRO A 426 5.72 -5.75 -24.83
CA PRO A 426 5.29 -6.94 -24.11
C PRO A 426 6.42 -7.94 -23.93
N ALA A 427 6.49 -8.57 -22.77
CA ALA A 427 7.40 -9.68 -22.53
C ALA A 427 6.64 -11.01 -22.65
N LEU A 428 7.24 -11.98 -23.32
CA LEU A 428 6.74 -13.35 -23.41
C LEU A 428 7.78 -14.28 -22.78
N ILE A 429 7.42 -14.88 -21.66
CA ILE A 429 8.30 -15.71 -20.85
C ILE A 429 7.75 -17.13 -20.79
N SER A 430 8.62 -18.11 -20.99
CA SER A 430 8.31 -19.53 -20.75
C SER A 430 8.90 -19.92 -19.39
N ILE A 431 8.09 -20.53 -18.55
CA ILE A 431 8.43 -20.96 -17.18
C ILE A 431 8.47 -22.48 -17.16
N PHE A 432 9.55 -23.05 -16.66
CA PHE A 432 9.77 -24.49 -16.47
C PHE A 432 10.17 -24.77 -15.03
N GLY A 433 9.87 -25.96 -14.52
CA GLY A 433 10.49 -26.47 -13.29
C GLY A 433 11.77 -27.25 -13.59
N GLU A 434 12.63 -27.46 -12.60
CA GLU A 434 13.68 -28.47 -12.69
C GLU A 434 13.05 -29.85 -12.48
N ASN A 435 13.24 -30.76 -13.45
CA ASN A 435 12.79 -32.13 -13.34
C ASN A 435 13.69 -32.93 -12.39
N SER A 436 13.57 -32.64 -11.11
CA SER A 436 14.33 -33.25 -10.03
C SER A 436 13.50 -33.28 -8.75
N VAL A 437 13.52 -34.39 -8.04
CA VAL A 437 12.81 -34.53 -6.75
C VAL A 437 13.42 -33.66 -5.64
N ASN A 438 14.68 -33.29 -5.75
CA ASN A 438 15.35 -32.39 -4.82
C ASN A 438 16.43 -31.60 -5.53
N VAL A 439 16.15 -30.36 -5.81
CA VAL A 439 17.03 -29.50 -6.60
C VAL A 439 18.31 -29.16 -5.84
N ALA A 440 19.47 -29.51 -6.44
CA ALA A 440 20.76 -29.12 -5.90
C ALA A 440 20.94 -27.59 -5.94
N PRO A 441 21.67 -26.98 -4.99
CA PRO A 441 22.03 -25.58 -5.04
C PRO A 441 22.61 -25.17 -6.41
N PHE A 442 22.29 -23.93 -6.84
CA PHE A 442 22.94 -23.36 -8.01
C PHE A 442 24.39 -23.00 -7.69
N ASP A 443 25.25 -22.98 -8.72
CA ASP A 443 26.64 -22.54 -8.62
C ASP A 443 27.04 -21.69 -9.83
N MET A 444 28.25 -21.11 -9.78
CA MET A 444 28.75 -20.21 -10.81
C MET A 444 29.44 -20.95 -11.99
N THR A 445 29.29 -22.29 -12.08
CA THR A 445 29.81 -23.06 -13.21
C THR A 445 29.09 -22.66 -14.49
N PRO A 446 29.79 -22.34 -15.58
CA PRO A 446 29.12 -21.99 -16.84
C PRO A 446 28.10 -23.04 -17.27
N TYR A 447 26.96 -22.59 -17.78
CA TYR A 447 25.80 -23.41 -18.18
C TYR A 447 25.13 -24.18 -17.04
N ASN A 448 25.33 -23.80 -15.78
CA ASN A 448 24.73 -24.47 -14.62
C ASN A 448 23.19 -24.51 -14.68
N LEU A 449 22.53 -23.45 -15.17
CA LEU A 449 21.07 -23.41 -15.24
C LEU A 449 20.53 -24.09 -16.51
N SER A 450 21.17 -23.90 -17.66
CA SER A 450 20.68 -24.43 -18.94
C SER A 450 20.86 -25.94 -19.07
N HIS A 451 21.87 -26.52 -18.41
CA HIS A 451 22.15 -27.97 -18.43
C HIS A 451 21.24 -28.76 -17.47
N ARG A 452 20.48 -28.12 -16.60
CA ARG A 452 19.51 -28.80 -15.70
C ARG A 452 18.33 -29.34 -16.49
N ALA A 453 17.87 -30.54 -16.13
CA ALA A 453 16.73 -31.15 -16.74
C ALA A 453 15.47 -30.32 -16.43
N LYS A 454 14.62 -30.11 -17.43
CA LYS A 454 13.37 -29.34 -17.29
C LYS A 454 12.16 -30.27 -17.23
N THR A 455 11.11 -29.84 -16.54
CA THR A 455 9.80 -30.52 -16.53
C THR A 455 9.23 -30.61 -17.95
N SER A 456 8.37 -31.58 -18.18
CA SER A 456 7.60 -31.70 -19.43
C SER A 456 6.53 -30.61 -19.53
N HIS A 457 5.92 -30.26 -18.41
CA HIS A 457 5.00 -29.12 -18.32
C HIS A 457 5.79 -27.81 -18.29
N ASN A 458 5.26 -26.83 -18.99
CA ASN A 458 5.71 -25.46 -18.94
C ASN A 458 4.51 -24.51 -19.00
N VAL A 459 4.72 -23.26 -18.56
CA VAL A 459 3.69 -22.23 -18.54
C VAL A 459 4.21 -21.00 -19.27
N SER A 460 3.38 -20.45 -20.16
CA SER A 460 3.68 -19.21 -20.85
C SER A 460 3.12 -18.02 -20.08
N TRP A 461 3.97 -17.05 -19.77
CA TRP A 461 3.62 -15.80 -19.12
C TRP A 461 3.72 -14.65 -20.12
N ASN A 462 2.57 -14.15 -20.56
CA ASN A 462 2.48 -12.99 -21.45
C ASN A 462 2.25 -11.72 -20.62
N ILE A 463 3.28 -10.90 -20.51
CA ILE A 463 3.23 -9.63 -19.76
C ILE A 463 2.95 -8.51 -20.77
N GLY A 464 1.66 -8.31 -21.09
CA GLY A 464 1.23 -7.29 -22.05
C GLY A 464 1.14 -5.88 -21.48
N ALA A 465 0.96 -5.75 -20.16
CA ALA A 465 0.82 -4.47 -19.48
C ALA A 465 2.16 -3.82 -19.14
N GLN A 466 2.16 -2.50 -19.06
CA GLN A 466 3.27 -1.74 -18.47
C GLN A 466 3.36 -2.00 -16.97
N TRP A 467 4.55 -1.92 -16.41
CA TRP A 467 4.77 -1.88 -14.97
C TRP A 467 4.89 -0.42 -14.55
N GLU A 468 3.91 0.05 -13.79
CA GLU A 468 3.73 1.49 -13.56
C GLU A 468 4.41 1.97 -12.28
N THR A 469 4.57 1.09 -11.31
CA THR A 469 5.08 1.45 -9.99
C THR A 469 6.21 0.52 -9.55
N VAL A 470 7.31 1.07 -9.08
CA VAL A 470 8.38 0.29 -8.43
C VAL A 470 7.81 -0.38 -7.18
N GLY A 471 8.18 -1.65 -6.97
CA GLY A 471 7.63 -2.47 -5.87
C GLY A 471 6.25 -3.09 -6.15
N GLU A 472 5.65 -2.77 -7.30
CA GLU A 472 4.39 -3.38 -7.75
C GLU A 472 4.55 -4.90 -7.90
N SER A 473 3.56 -5.65 -7.40
CA SER A 473 3.56 -7.11 -7.42
C SER A 473 3.02 -7.65 -8.74
N HIS A 474 3.76 -8.56 -9.34
CA HIS A 474 3.38 -9.27 -10.55
C HIS A 474 3.45 -10.78 -10.33
N TRP A 475 2.32 -11.44 -10.52
CA TRP A 475 2.19 -12.87 -10.34
C TRP A 475 2.36 -13.61 -11.67
N THR A 476 3.05 -14.75 -11.61
CA THR A 476 3.04 -15.68 -12.73
C THR A 476 1.63 -16.22 -12.96
N PRO A 477 1.30 -16.71 -14.15
CA PRO A 477 0.19 -17.62 -14.30
C PRO A 477 0.34 -18.84 -13.38
N ASP A 478 -0.75 -19.62 -13.25
CA ASP A 478 -0.77 -20.83 -12.42
C ASP A 478 0.30 -21.85 -12.84
N LEU A 479 1.17 -22.20 -11.90
CA LEU A 479 2.27 -23.16 -12.07
C LEU A 479 1.92 -24.56 -11.55
N THR A 480 0.66 -24.81 -11.19
CA THR A 480 0.17 -26.10 -10.68
C THR A 480 0.66 -27.29 -11.52
N PRO A 481 0.60 -27.27 -12.86
CA PRO A 481 1.06 -28.42 -13.66
C PRO A 481 2.54 -28.74 -13.48
N ILE A 482 3.38 -27.72 -13.29
CA ILE A 482 4.81 -27.87 -13.06
C ILE A 482 5.09 -28.45 -11.68
N VAL A 483 4.46 -27.87 -10.64
CA VAL A 483 4.65 -28.30 -9.25
C VAL A 483 4.12 -29.73 -9.07
N GLN A 484 2.95 -30.03 -9.59
CA GLN A 484 2.34 -31.37 -9.51
C GLN A 484 3.21 -32.44 -10.18
N GLU A 485 3.81 -32.12 -11.35
CA GLU A 485 4.74 -33.05 -12.03
C GLU A 485 5.94 -33.40 -11.14
N ILE A 486 6.46 -32.44 -10.37
CA ILE A 486 7.63 -32.67 -9.50
C ILE A 486 7.25 -33.41 -8.24
N VAL A 487 6.19 -33.00 -7.53
CA VAL A 487 5.81 -33.59 -6.23
C VAL A 487 5.22 -35.00 -6.37
N SER A 488 4.75 -35.35 -7.57
CA SER A 488 4.27 -36.69 -7.88
C SER A 488 5.37 -37.69 -8.23
N GLN A 489 6.62 -37.24 -8.38
CA GLN A 489 7.73 -38.12 -8.74
C GLN A 489 8.06 -39.09 -7.58
N PRO A 490 8.37 -40.37 -7.90
CA PRO A 490 8.93 -41.28 -6.91
C PRO A 490 10.22 -40.72 -6.30
N GLY A 491 10.25 -40.58 -4.98
CA GLY A 491 11.41 -40.02 -4.26
C GLY A 491 11.25 -38.55 -3.82
N TRP A 492 10.14 -37.89 -4.19
CA TRP A 492 9.81 -36.62 -3.55
C TRP A 492 9.54 -36.82 -2.06
N VAL A 493 10.08 -35.96 -1.22
CA VAL A 493 9.80 -35.92 0.22
C VAL A 493 9.62 -34.47 0.68
N SER A 494 8.82 -34.28 1.73
CA SER A 494 8.65 -32.97 2.36
C SER A 494 9.99 -32.41 2.82
N GLY A 495 10.24 -31.14 2.56
CA GLY A 495 11.52 -30.47 2.83
C GLY A 495 12.49 -30.44 1.65
N ASN A 496 12.16 -31.10 0.54
CA ASN A 496 12.94 -30.99 -0.68
C ASN A 496 12.86 -29.58 -1.30
N ALA A 497 13.76 -29.28 -2.23
CA ALA A 497 13.80 -28.00 -2.92
C ALA A 497 13.13 -28.07 -4.30
N LEU A 498 12.43 -27.01 -4.67
CA LEU A 498 11.95 -26.73 -6.03
C LEU A 498 12.82 -25.67 -6.71
N ALA A 499 12.93 -25.71 -8.04
CA ALA A 499 13.44 -24.58 -8.80
C ALA A 499 12.64 -24.36 -10.08
N PHE A 500 12.58 -23.08 -10.48
CA PHE A 500 11.94 -22.63 -11.69
C PHE A 500 12.91 -21.86 -12.55
N PHE A 501 12.74 -21.99 -13.88
CA PHE A 501 13.54 -21.33 -14.89
C PHE A 501 12.65 -20.44 -15.76
N PHE A 502 13.12 -19.23 -16.02
CA PHE A 502 12.42 -18.21 -16.80
C PHE A 502 13.25 -17.90 -18.05
N SER A 503 12.70 -18.14 -19.24
CA SER A 503 13.35 -17.85 -20.50
C SER A 503 12.36 -17.20 -21.48
N GLY A 504 12.84 -16.34 -22.35
CA GLY A 504 11.93 -15.68 -23.30
C GLY A 504 12.51 -14.42 -23.91
N ALA A 505 11.62 -13.50 -24.24
CA ALA A 505 11.96 -12.21 -24.82
C ALA A 505 11.13 -11.09 -24.18
N GLY A 506 11.65 -9.90 -24.19
CA GLY A 506 11.07 -8.71 -23.56
C GLY A 506 11.91 -8.24 -22.38
N ASP A 507 11.65 -7.02 -21.95
CA ASP A 507 12.42 -6.36 -20.92
C ASP A 507 11.53 -6.11 -19.70
N ARG A 508 11.83 -6.85 -18.61
CA ARG A 508 11.18 -6.68 -17.31
C ARG A 508 12.25 -6.80 -16.23
N SER A 509 12.27 -5.79 -15.36
CA SER A 509 13.18 -5.77 -14.22
C SER A 509 12.42 -6.13 -12.94
N VAL A 510 12.90 -7.16 -12.26
CA VAL A 510 12.36 -7.66 -11.00
C VAL A 510 13.35 -7.48 -9.86
N VAL A 511 12.85 -7.35 -8.64
CA VAL A 511 13.72 -7.24 -7.48
C VAL A 511 14.39 -8.58 -7.22
N ALA A 512 15.73 -8.59 -7.28
CA ALA A 512 16.54 -9.75 -6.94
C ALA A 512 16.87 -9.77 -5.44
N TYR A 513 17.19 -10.96 -4.90
CA TYR A 513 17.56 -11.13 -3.49
C TYR A 513 18.70 -10.19 -3.05
N ASN A 514 19.73 -10.05 -3.88
CA ASN A 514 20.88 -9.19 -3.59
C ASN A 514 20.59 -7.69 -3.70
N MET A 515 19.44 -7.30 -4.27
CA MET A 515 18.97 -5.92 -4.29
C MET A 515 18.16 -5.60 -3.02
N GLN A 516 17.17 -6.43 -2.72
CA GLN A 516 16.34 -6.32 -1.53
C GLN A 516 15.81 -7.70 -1.13
N PRO A 517 16.35 -8.34 -0.08
CA PRO A 517 15.95 -9.69 0.33
C PRO A 517 14.47 -9.85 0.64
N LEU A 518 13.84 -8.85 1.28
CA LEU A 518 12.42 -8.89 1.66
C LEU A 518 11.46 -8.75 0.47
N ALA A 519 11.93 -8.26 -0.67
CA ALA A 519 11.16 -8.16 -1.91
C ALA A 519 11.59 -9.20 -2.97
N ALA A 520 12.46 -10.14 -2.61
CA ALA A 520 12.88 -11.24 -3.50
C ALA A 520 11.71 -12.11 -3.94
N PRO A 521 11.82 -12.86 -5.04
CA PRO A 521 10.72 -13.70 -5.54
C PRO A 521 10.14 -14.63 -4.47
N ARG A 522 8.82 -14.72 -4.43
CA ARG A 522 8.04 -15.44 -3.41
C ARG A 522 7.18 -16.52 -4.09
N LEU A 523 7.32 -17.77 -3.65
CA LEU A 523 6.53 -18.91 -4.11
C LEU A 523 5.37 -19.15 -3.15
N VAL A 524 4.16 -19.18 -3.70
CA VAL A 524 2.93 -19.47 -2.95
C VAL A 524 2.26 -20.70 -3.55
N ILE A 525 2.00 -21.72 -2.74
CA ILE A 525 1.36 -22.97 -3.16
C ILE A 525 0.26 -23.35 -2.17
N HIS A 526 -0.95 -23.58 -2.68
CA HIS A 526 -2.02 -24.22 -1.92
C HIS A 526 -2.10 -25.69 -2.33
N PHE A 527 -2.22 -26.57 -1.35
CA PHE A 527 -2.28 -27.99 -1.60
C PHE A 527 -3.15 -28.71 -0.57
N GLU A 528 -3.66 -29.88 -0.95
CA GLU A 528 -4.29 -30.83 -0.05
C GLU A 528 -3.35 -32.00 0.15
N PRO A 529 -2.99 -32.37 1.40
CA PRO A 529 -2.26 -33.62 1.66
C PRO A 529 -3.14 -34.80 1.28
N LEU A 530 -2.53 -35.91 0.89
CA LEU A 530 -3.28 -37.15 0.68
C LEU A 530 -4.00 -37.49 1.99
N ALA A 531 -5.32 -37.78 1.92
CA ALA A 531 -6.08 -38.18 3.08
C ALA A 531 -5.43 -39.41 3.74
N ASP A 532 -5.13 -39.33 5.03
CA ASP A 532 -4.58 -40.45 5.78
C ASP A 532 -5.70 -41.49 5.96
N GLU A 533 -5.63 -42.61 5.21
CA GLU A 533 -6.59 -43.71 5.31
C GLU A 533 -6.53 -44.43 6.68
N SER A 534 -5.74 -43.92 7.63
CA SER A 534 -5.54 -44.51 8.95
C SER A 534 -6.55 -44.12 10.05
N GLU A 535 -7.61 -43.33 9.76
CA GLU A 535 -8.72 -43.21 10.70
C GLU A 535 -9.58 -44.45 10.62
N PRO A 536 -9.61 -45.30 11.69
CA PRO A 536 -10.45 -46.48 11.68
C PRO A 536 -11.92 -46.09 11.64
N ALA A 537 -12.66 -46.64 10.69
CA ALA A 537 -14.12 -46.55 10.68
C ALA A 537 -14.68 -46.85 12.07
N PRO A 538 -15.76 -46.18 12.53
CA PRO A 538 -16.33 -46.41 13.86
C PRO A 538 -16.63 -47.88 14.05
N ALA A 539 -16.11 -48.44 15.15
CA ALA A 539 -16.11 -49.86 15.48
C ALA A 539 -17.50 -50.50 15.37
N GLY A 540 -17.77 -51.14 14.26
CA GLY A 540 -18.75 -52.18 14.14
C GLY A 540 -18.11 -53.50 14.56
N THR A 541 -18.76 -54.22 15.48
CA THR A 541 -18.40 -55.46 16.15
C THR A 541 -17.71 -56.47 15.25
N ILE A 542 -16.45 -56.85 15.55
CA ILE A 542 -15.68 -57.87 14.85
C ILE A 542 -15.78 -59.20 15.60
N PRO A 543 -16.03 -60.35 14.94
CA PRO A 543 -15.83 -61.65 15.55
C PRO A 543 -14.35 -62.03 15.54
N ILE A 544 -13.87 -62.50 16.70
CA ILE A 544 -12.51 -62.95 16.94
C ILE A 544 -12.21 -64.20 16.11
N LEU A 545 -11.18 -64.16 15.24
CA LEU A 545 -10.48 -65.38 14.78
C LEU A 545 -8.98 -65.19 14.96
N SER A 546 -8.41 -66.09 15.77
CA SER A 546 -6.99 -66.23 16.08
C SER A 546 -6.21 -66.75 14.89
N ASN A 547 -5.12 -66.05 14.50
CA ASN A 547 -3.87 -66.71 14.05
C ASN A 547 -2.72 -65.69 14.06
N HIS A 548 -1.64 -66.07 14.74
CA HIS A 548 -0.40 -65.29 14.83
C HIS A 548 0.35 -65.35 13.51
N GLN A 549 0.60 -64.18 12.89
CA GLN A 549 1.74 -63.98 11.99
C GLN A 549 2.40 -62.65 12.38
N ILE A 550 3.69 -62.75 12.63
CA ILE A 550 4.58 -61.61 12.89
C ILE A 550 4.86 -60.98 11.55
N TYR A 551 4.39 -59.76 11.32
CA TYR A 551 4.81 -58.90 10.22
C TYR A 551 5.91 -57.94 10.71
N LEU A 552 7.09 -58.00 10.10
CA LEU A 552 8.07 -56.94 10.16
C LEU A 552 7.55 -55.74 9.36
N PRO A 553 7.76 -54.49 9.82
CA PRO A 553 7.32 -53.35 9.07
C PRO A 553 8.15 -53.23 7.79
N ILE A 554 7.56 -53.55 6.66
CA ILE A 554 8.04 -53.10 5.37
C ILE A 554 7.69 -51.62 5.30
N THR A 555 8.66 -50.73 5.28
CA THR A 555 8.45 -49.34 4.89
C THR A 555 7.86 -49.35 3.47
N ALA A 556 6.57 -49.18 3.35
CA ALA A 556 5.91 -49.04 2.07
C ALA A 556 6.41 -47.73 1.43
N VAL A 557 7.15 -47.85 0.34
CA VAL A 557 7.37 -46.75 -0.56
C VAL A 557 6.02 -46.45 -1.21
N GLN A 558 5.40 -45.38 -0.80
CA GLN A 558 4.10 -44.96 -1.33
C GLN A 558 4.36 -44.41 -2.75
N TYR A 559 3.85 -45.09 -3.76
CA TYR A 559 3.85 -44.60 -5.13
C TYR A 559 2.57 -43.79 -5.35
N CYS A 560 2.71 -42.58 -5.89
CA CYS A 560 1.56 -41.80 -6.36
C CYS A 560 1.00 -42.48 -7.63
N ASN A 561 -0.24 -42.95 -7.59
CA ASN A 561 -0.94 -43.54 -8.76
C ASN A 561 -1.65 -42.46 -9.57
#